data_a167bf3f0ced215e07ad8eb312ea6cf7
#
_entry.id   a167bf3f0ced215e07ad8eb312ea6cf7
#
_cell.length_a   1.000
_cell.length_b   1.000
_cell.length_c   1.000
_cell.angle_alpha   90.00
_cell.angle_beta   90.00
_cell.angle_gamma   90.00
#
_symmetry.space_group_name_H-M   'P 1'
#
loop_
_entity.id
_entity.type
_entity.pdbx_description
1 polymer ?
#
loop_
_entity_poly.entity_id
_entity_poly.type
_entity_poly.pdbx_seq_one_letter_code
_entity_poly.pdbx_strand_id
1 'polypeptide(L)'
;MTKEEIRALLNDLESDRVERTISTTNTDKFGQAICAFANDLPDHREPGYLFLGVTDDGEVKGLNVTDELLKNVAAIRTDGNIQPQPSMTVEKVPMEEGDIVMVRVEPSVFPPVRYKGRIWIRIGPRKGVANENDEHILMEKRRANVTSFDSSPCLDATIDDLDLQKFNHYYLPKAMTDDEIEEDRKEGRGIKVQLASFGFFDTRYDCPTNAGMLFFAKNLRRFIPGAYVQYVRFSGKDRAGDIMTEHEFKDNLCTILPELDTFIKTTIANRRPIPVSALREDPFVDYPDWATRELLMNAICHRDYTSNGPIQFYQYDDRIEIMNHGGLYGRANEQNFPTVNDYRNIVVAEAMKVLGFANRHSRGVLRVQKDLKANENGEAVYDFSYQTAVMVRENKSPRGERAMEEAVANGFLMENGQGKGQKQPNLSVSDEKQSQKPSNLTEIEGQEQQKPSNLTENVFPSMIVKNVYEAIKMNRKAKYSWLQDNLGVSESTILRAINDLKELGYINPEHSKIKGEWQLLR
;
A
#
# COMPACT_ATOMS: atom_id res chain seq x y z
N MET A 1 40.26 -9.85 12.59
CA MET A 1 41.33 -9.95 11.56
C MET A 1 42.53 -10.69 12.14
N THR A 2 43.16 -11.54 11.37
CA THR A 2 44.43 -12.21 11.75
C THR A 2 45.61 -11.27 11.56
N LYS A 3 46.77 -11.61 12.18
CA LYS A 3 47.98 -10.79 11.99
C LYS A 3 48.48 -10.81 10.55
N GLU A 4 48.28 -11.94 9.86
CA GLU A 4 48.63 -12.13 8.46
C GLU A 4 47.78 -11.22 7.54
N GLU A 5 46.48 -11.11 7.79
CA GLU A 5 45.58 -10.20 7.07
C GLU A 5 45.98 -8.74 7.28
N ILE A 6 46.34 -8.34 8.50
CA ILE A 6 46.81 -7.00 8.80
C ILE A 6 48.14 -6.72 8.08
N ARG A 7 49.10 -7.68 8.08
CA ARG A 7 50.35 -7.50 7.33
C ARG A 7 50.11 -7.37 5.81
N ALA A 8 49.16 -8.10 5.27
CA ALA A 8 48.79 -7.97 3.86
C ALA A 8 48.28 -6.53 3.56
N LEU A 9 47.41 -5.98 4.41
CA LEU A 9 46.95 -4.58 4.29
C LEU A 9 48.07 -3.57 4.48
N LEU A 10 49.01 -3.80 5.39
CA LEU A 10 50.15 -2.90 5.60
C LEU A 10 51.08 -2.87 4.42
N ASN A 11 51.20 -3.93 3.64
CA ASN A 11 52.07 -4.05 2.46
C ASN A 11 51.39 -3.58 1.16
N ASP A 12 50.07 -3.38 1.16
CA ASP A 12 49.33 -2.88 0.00
C ASP A 12 49.45 -1.33 -0.05
N LEU A 13 50.51 -0.84 -0.71
CA LEU A 13 50.88 0.58 -0.77
C LEU A 13 49.97 1.40 -1.71
N GLU A 14 49.28 0.73 -2.63
CA GLU A 14 48.41 1.38 -3.62
C GLU A 14 46.94 1.38 -3.24
N SER A 15 46.62 0.77 -2.10
CA SER A 15 45.23 0.64 -1.63
C SER A 15 44.59 2.00 -1.31
N ASP A 16 43.42 2.20 -1.83
CA ASP A 16 42.56 3.34 -1.47
C ASP A 16 41.82 3.12 -0.15
N ARG A 17 41.91 1.91 0.46
CA ARG A 17 41.30 1.56 1.74
C ARG A 17 42.27 1.59 2.93
N VAL A 18 43.54 1.93 2.72
CA VAL A 18 44.53 1.92 3.79
C VAL A 18 45.23 3.28 3.89
N GLU A 19 45.31 3.83 5.11
CA GLU A 19 46.09 5.00 5.46
C GLU A 19 47.04 4.65 6.59
N ARG A 20 48.29 5.07 6.51
CA ARG A 20 49.33 4.78 7.48
C ARG A 20 49.91 6.09 8.05
N THR A 21 50.34 6.05 9.28
CA THR A 21 51.03 7.20 9.90
C THR A 21 51.76 6.80 11.18
N ILE A 22 52.95 7.38 11.38
CA ILE A 22 53.68 7.30 12.65
C ILE A 22 53.18 8.31 13.68
N SER A 23 52.44 9.33 13.23
CA SER A 23 51.90 10.36 14.12
C SER A 23 50.77 9.85 14.99
N THR A 24 50.75 10.24 16.26
CA THR A 24 49.66 9.96 17.22
C THR A 24 48.85 11.22 17.53
N THR A 25 49.27 12.40 17.01
CA THR A 25 48.66 13.71 17.37
C THR A 25 48.00 14.45 16.20
N ASN A 26 48.19 13.98 14.96
CA ASN A 26 47.64 14.65 13.79
C ASN A 26 46.17 14.27 13.56
N THR A 27 45.28 14.81 14.43
CA THR A 27 43.85 14.54 14.41
C THR A 27 43.18 14.98 13.09
N ASP A 28 43.68 16.00 12.42
CA ASP A 28 43.18 16.43 11.11
C ASP A 28 43.46 15.39 10.02
N LYS A 29 44.68 14.80 9.98
CA LYS A 29 44.98 13.69 9.07
C LYS A 29 44.05 12.50 9.31
N PHE A 30 43.77 12.19 10.59
CA PHE A 30 42.91 11.07 10.98
C PHE A 30 41.46 11.35 10.58
N GLY A 31 40.88 12.50 10.91
CA GLY A 31 39.51 12.88 10.56
C GLY A 31 39.26 12.90 9.05
N GLN A 32 40.25 13.38 8.26
CA GLN A 32 40.18 13.35 6.80
C GLN A 32 40.20 11.92 6.25
N ALA A 33 41.03 11.03 6.80
CA ALA A 33 41.08 9.62 6.38
C ALA A 33 39.79 8.89 6.73
N ILE A 34 39.30 9.05 7.96
CA ILE A 34 38.05 8.46 8.43
C ILE A 34 36.87 8.93 7.56
N CYS A 35 36.82 10.25 7.25
CA CYS A 35 35.81 10.82 6.36
C CYS A 35 35.86 10.21 4.96
N ALA A 36 37.06 10.07 4.40
CA ALA A 36 37.23 9.52 3.05
C ALA A 36 36.88 8.04 2.94
N PHE A 37 37.22 7.23 3.97
CA PHE A 37 36.82 5.82 4.03
C PHE A 37 35.30 5.67 4.19
N ALA A 38 34.68 6.51 5.04
CA ALA A 38 33.23 6.49 5.20
C ALA A 38 32.48 6.87 3.91
N ASN A 39 33.07 7.71 3.04
CA ASN A 39 32.48 8.06 1.75
C ASN A 39 32.61 6.95 0.70
N ASP A 40 33.66 6.12 0.77
CA ASP A 40 33.88 4.99 -0.16
C ASP A 40 33.52 5.34 -1.61
N LEU A 41 34.12 6.40 -2.17
CA LEU A 41 33.78 6.89 -3.51
C LEU A 41 33.81 5.81 -4.58
N PRO A 42 34.77 4.83 -4.58
CA PRO A 42 34.81 3.74 -5.54
C PRO A 42 33.70 2.70 -5.41
N ASP A 43 32.93 2.69 -4.29
CA ASP A 43 31.86 1.74 -3.97
C ASP A 43 32.33 0.30 -3.74
N HIS A 44 33.43 0.14 -3.04
CA HIS A 44 33.94 -1.18 -2.65
C HIS A 44 33.01 -1.90 -1.67
N ARG A 45 32.26 -1.13 -0.85
CA ARG A 45 31.40 -1.64 0.23
C ARG A 45 32.17 -2.45 1.28
N GLU A 46 33.45 -2.17 1.40
CA GLU A 46 34.37 -2.78 2.34
C GLU A 46 35.01 -1.76 3.26
N PRO A 47 35.38 -2.13 4.49
CA PRO A 47 35.95 -1.21 5.45
C PRO A 47 37.27 -0.59 4.97
N GLY A 48 37.48 0.68 5.35
CA GLY A 48 38.79 1.32 5.26
C GLY A 48 39.54 1.24 6.59
N TYR A 49 40.86 1.30 6.55
CA TYR A 49 41.74 1.11 7.70
C TYR A 49 42.75 2.26 7.85
N LEU A 50 42.78 2.84 9.05
CA LEU A 50 43.83 3.81 9.43
C LEU A 50 44.72 3.14 10.48
N PHE A 51 46.02 3.03 10.16
CA PHE A 51 47.03 2.47 11.06
C PHE A 51 47.93 3.54 11.63
N LEU A 52 48.03 3.62 12.98
CA LEU A 52 48.96 4.48 13.68
C LEU A 52 50.15 3.66 14.19
N GLY A 53 51.35 4.17 14.05
CA GLY A 53 52.59 3.48 14.38
C GLY A 53 53.22 2.75 13.20
N VAL A 54 52.78 3.07 11.99
CA VAL A 54 53.23 2.46 10.73
C VAL A 54 53.73 3.58 9.81
N THR A 55 54.85 3.34 9.13
CA THR A 55 55.38 4.25 8.12
C THR A 55 54.54 4.21 6.83
N ASP A 56 54.73 5.21 5.98
CA ASP A 56 54.05 5.23 4.67
C ASP A 56 54.45 4.02 3.78
N ASP A 57 55.62 3.43 4.01
CA ASP A 57 56.11 2.24 3.31
C ASP A 57 55.64 0.90 3.93
N GLY A 58 54.77 0.97 4.93
CA GLY A 58 54.17 -0.23 5.57
C GLY A 58 54.99 -0.81 6.73
N GLU A 59 56.16 -0.25 7.09
CA GLU A 59 56.96 -0.74 8.20
C GLU A 59 56.33 -0.40 9.56
N VAL A 60 56.17 -1.37 10.43
CA VAL A 60 55.75 -1.20 11.81
C VAL A 60 56.85 -0.60 12.65
N LYS A 61 56.66 0.61 13.18
CA LYS A 61 57.61 1.23 14.13
C LYS A 61 57.21 1.03 15.57
N GLY A 62 55.97 0.60 15.79
CA GLY A 62 55.40 0.43 17.11
C GLY A 62 55.08 1.74 17.84
N LEU A 63 54.18 1.67 18.77
CA LEU A 63 53.76 2.78 19.63
C LEU A 63 53.61 2.31 21.08
N ASN A 64 53.79 3.23 22.03
CA ASN A 64 53.25 3.03 23.35
C ASN A 64 51.75 3.32 23.34
N VAL A 65 50.92 2.28 23.12
CA VAL A 65 49.46 2.44 23.00
C VAL A 65 48.87 2.51 24.39
N THR A 66 48.43 3.70 24.78
CA THR A 66 47.76 4.00 26.05
C THR A 66 46.25 4.07 25.86
N ASP A 67 45.49 3.86 26.93
CA ASP A 67 44.03 4.02 26.95
C ASP A 67 43.60 5.45 26.53
N GLU A 68 44.43 6.44 26.88
CA GLU A 68 44.23 7.83 26.52
C GLU A 68 44.32 8.04 24.99
N LEU A 69 45.33 7.41 24.35
CA LEU A 69 45.46 7.45 22.88
C LEU A 69 44.24 6.84 22.20
N LEU A 70 43.80 5.66 22.66
CA LEU A 70 42.62 5.02 22.10
C LEU A 70 41.33 5.85 22.28
N LYS A 71 41.16 6.48 23.46
CA LYS A 71 40.03 7.40 23.71
C LYS A 71 40.09 8.65 22.81
N ASN A 72 41.25 9.24 22.64
CA ASN A 72 41.43 10.42 21.81
C ASN A 72 41.15 10.13 20.32
N VAL A 73 41.59 8.98 19.83
CA VAL A 73 41.27 8.54 18.45
C VAL A 73 39.79 8.23 18.28
N ALA A 74 39.17 7.55 19.26
CA ALA A 74 37.76 7.26 19.23
C ALA A 74 36.88 8.53 19.31
N ALA A 75 37.31 9.55 20.05
CA ALA A 75 36.63 10.81 20.23
C ALA A 75 36.44 11.58 18.90
N ILE A 76 37.28 11.35 17.90
CA ILE A 76 37.16 11.97 16.55
C ILE A 76 35.79 11.71 15.93
N ARG A 77 35.17 10.56 16.25
CA ARG A 77 33.80 10.25 15.80
C ARG A 77 32.75 11.20 16.35
N THR A 78 32.94 11.66 17.60
CA THR A 78 31.91 12.38 18.38
C THR A 78 32.24 13.82 18.68
N ASP A 79 33.39 14.33 18.21
CA ASP A 79 33.85 15.70 18.47
C ASP A 79 33.08 16.78 17.68
N GLY A 80 32.13 16.40 16.86
CA GLY A 80 31.27 17.27 16.05
C GLY A 80 31.89 17.70 14.70
N ASN A 81 33.14 17.34 14.42
CA ASN A 81 33.82 17.70 13.17
C ASN A 81 33.48 16.77 12.00
N ILE A 82 32.99 15.52 12.29
CA ILE A 82 32.56 14.57 11.24
C ILE A 82 31.03 14.41 11.28
N GLN A 83 30.38 14.68 10.16
CA GLN A 83 28.94 14.56 10.02
C GLN A 83 28.55 14.04 8.63
N PRO A 84 27.60 13.06 8.53
CA PRO A 84 27.08 12.24 9.65
C PRO A 84 28.17 11.42 10.31
N GLN A 85 27.97 11.01 11.57
CA GLN A 85 28.97 10.24 12.33
C GLN A 85 29.22 8.89 11.64
N PRO A 86 30.50 8.53 11.34
CA PRO A 86 30.81 7.25 10.71
C PRO A 86 30.71 6.09 11.70
N SER A 87 30.44 4.88 11.22
CA SER A 87 30.60 3.66 12.00
C SER A 87 32.08 3.28 11.99
N MET A 88 32.71 3.20 13.15
CA MET A 88 34.12 2.84 13.26
C MET A 88 34.45 2.15 14.59
N THR A 89 35.51 1.32 14.57
CA THR A 89 36.13 0.72 15.75
C THR A 89 37.60 1.16 15.86
N VAL A 90 38.10 1.21 17.09
CA VAL A 90 39.49 1.56 17.38
C VAL A 90 40.05 0.47 18.28
N GLU A 91 41.12 -0.19 17.82
CA GLU A 91 41.69 -1.34 18.49
C GLU A 91 43.22 -1.24 18.58
N LYS A 92 43.77 -1.73 19.71
CA LYS A 92 45.19 -1.97 19.85
C LYS A 92 45.53 -3.32 19.24
N VAL A 93 46.49 -3.37 18.33
CA VAL A 93 46.97 -4.58 17.67
C VAL A 93 48.42 -4.83 18.06
N PRO A 94 48.74 -5.93 18.76
CA PRO A 94 50.11 -6.31 19.08
C PRO A 94 50.76 -6.98 17.87
N MET A 95 51.81 -6.33 17.34
CA MET A 95 52.67 -6.86 16.26
C MET A 95 54.02 -7.28 16.85
N GLU A 96 54.85 -8.00 16.08
CA GLU A 96 56.16 -8.49 16.55
C GLU A 96 57.13 -7.32 16.77
N GLU A 97 57.04 -6.28 15.95
CA GLU A 97 57.89 -5.08 15.99
C GLU A 97 57.44 -4.02 16.99
N GLY A 98 56.21 -4.18 17.54
CA GLY A 98 55.63 -3.28 18.53
C GLY A 98 54.12 -3.10 18.32
N ASP A 99 53.46 -2.52 19.30
CA ASP A 99 51.99 -2.30 19.23
C ASP A 99 51.64 -1.20 18.23
N ILE A 100 50.53 -1.35 17.53
CA ILE A 100 49.94 -0.36 16.65
C ILE A 100 48.48 -0.09 17.03
N VAL A 101 47.93 1.05 16.58
CA VAL A 101 46.48 1.31 16.66
C VAL A 101 45.86 1.13 15.27
N MET A 102 44.83 0.31 15.18
CA MET A 102 44.01 0.12 13.99
C MET A 102 42.66 0.82 14.19
N VAL A 103 42.28 1.66 13.26
CA VAL A 103 40.95 2.24 13.16
C VAL A 103 40.30 1.63 11.92
N ARG A 104 39.26 0.84 12.12
CA ARG A 104 38.43 0.28 11.06
C ARG A 104 37.20 1.18 10.88
N VAL A 105 36.94 1.62 9.66
CA VAL A 105 35.85 2.53 9.30
C VAL A 105 34.95 1.86 8.27
N GLU A 106 33.66 1.71 8.59
CA GLU A 106 32.68 1.18 7.66
C GLU A 106 32.22 2.25 6.66
N PRO A 107 31.94 1.88 5.40
CA PRO A 107 31.27 2.74 4.45
C PRO A 107 29.96 3.27 5.01
N SER A 108 29.70 4.57 4.84
CA SER A 108 28.47 5.18 5.33
C SER A 108 27.30 4.85 4.44
N VAL A 109 26.18 4.44 5.02
CA VAL A 109 24.90 4.30 4.30
C VAL A 109 24.28 5.66 3.94
N PHE A 110 24.78 6.76 4.54
CA PHE A 110 24.31 8.12 4.34
C PHE A 110 25.40 9.09 3.82
N PRO A 111 26.14 8.77 2.73
CA PRO A 111 27.08 9.72 2.16
C PRO A 111 26.33 10.96 1.61
N PRO A 112 26.97 12.10 1.43
CA PRO A 112 28.37 12.35 1.74
C PRO A 112 28.61 12.66 3.22
N VAL A 113 29.67 12.05 3.77
CA VAL A 113 30.24 12.39 5.09
C VAL A 113 31.18 13.58 4.91
N ARG A 114 31.12 14.52 5.86
CA ARG A 114 31.95 15.74 5.84
C ARG A 114 32.83 15.83 7.08
N TYR A 115 34.08 16.19 6.90
CA TYR A 115 34.97 16.56 7.97
C TYR A 115 35.30 18.07 7.90
N LYS A 116 34.98 18.79 8.99
CA LYS A 116 35.11 20.28 9.03
C LYS A 116 34.44 20.94 7.82
N GLY A 117 33.23 20.47 7.45
CA GLY A 117 32.44 21.02 6.34
C GLY A 117 32.87 20.57 4.95
N ARG A 118 34.01 19.88 4.78
CA ARG A 118 34.51 19.40 3.48
C ARG A 118 34.30 17.90 3.32
N ILE A 119 33.96 17.49 2.10
CA ILE A 119 33.82 16.09 1.73
C ILE A 119 35.20 15.60 1.30
N TRP A 120 35.76 14.68 2.08
CA TRP A 120 37.03 14.01 1.75
C TRP A 120 36.75 12.66 1.10
N ILE A 121 37.53 12.36 0.06
CA ILE A 121 37.47 11.13 -0.73
C ILE A 121 38.87 10.57 -0.96
N ARG A 122 38.93 9.32 -1.41
CA ARG A 122 40.17 8.73 -1.91
C ARG A 122 40.04 8.37 -3.39
N ILE A 123 41.10 8.64 -4.13
CA ILE A 123 41.28 8.27 -5.53
C ILE A 123 42.61 7.51 -5.60
N GLY A 124 42.52 6.16 -5.58
CA GLY A 124 43.67 5.33 -5.32
C GLY A 124 44.34 5.69 -3.97
N PRO A 125 45.64 5.69 -3.84
CA PRO A 125 46.32 5.93 -2.57
C PRO A 125 46.21 7.41 -2.08
N ARG A 126 45.67 8.31 -2.90
CA ARG A 126 45.61 9.74 -2.55
C ARG A 126 44.29 10.17 -1.97
N LYS A 127 44.38 10.99 -0.91
CA LYS A 127 43.26 11.71 -0.31
C LYS A 127 43.05 13.02 -1.06
N GLY A 128 41.81 13.41 -1.30
CA GLY A 128 41.43 14.68 -1.92
C GLY A 128 40.11 15.22 -1.38
N VAL A 129 39.80 16.48 -1.72
CA VAL A 129 38.47 17.05 -1.49
C VAL A 129 37.62 16.76 -2.72
N ALA A 130 36.40 16.28 -2.49
CA ALA A 130 35.44 15.98 -3.54
C ALA A 130 35.16 17.24 -4.39
N ASN A 131 35.06 17.06 -5.70
CA ASN A 131 34.54 18.07 -6.62
C ASN A 131 33.01 17.89 -6.77
N GLU A 132 32.35 18.74 -7.56
CA GLU A 132 30.90 18.71 -7.74
C GLU A 132 30.40 17.36 -8.30
N ASN A 133 31.15 16.72 -9.20
CA ASN A 133 30.79 15.42 -9.76
C ASN A 133 30.94 14.30 -8.72
N ASP A 134 31.99 14.32 -7.90
CA ASP A 134 32.17 13.36 -6.80
C ASP A 134 31.06 13.52 -5.76
N GLU A 135 30.66 14.76 -5.42
CA GLU A 135 29.52 15.02 -4.54
C GLU A 135 28.21 14.44 -5.12
N HIS A 136 28.00 14.61 -6.43
CA HIS A 136 26.84 14.06 -7.13
C HIS A 136 26.80 12.53 -7.05
N ILE A 137 27.93 11.87 -7.31
CA ILE A 137 28.07 10.40 -7.20
C ILE A 137 27.73 9.94 -5.77
N LEU A 138 28.25 10.61 -4.74
CA LEU A 138 27.96 10.27 -3.34
C LEU A 138 26.49 10.49 -2.97
N MET A 139 25.85 11.53 -3.52
CA MET A 139 24.41 11.76 -3.33
C MET A 139 23.58 10.69 -4.04
N GLU A 140 23.98 10.23 -5.23
CA GLU A 140 23.32 9.11 -5.91
C GLU A 140 23.47 7.81 -5.13
N LYS A 141 24.65 7.52 -4.58
CA LYS A 141 24.87 6.38 -3.67
C LYS A 141 23.96 6.43 -2.45
N ARG A 142 23.79 7.60 -1.84
CA ARG A 142 22.85 7.80 -0.75
C ARG A 142 21.43 7.42 -1.16
N ARG A 143 21.00 7.82 -2.37
CA ARG A 143 19.69 7.46 -2.91
C ARG A 143 19.55 5.98 -3.18
N ALA A 144 20.60 5.35 -3.73
CA ALA A 144 20.61 3.90 -4.00
C ALA A 144 20.65 3.05 -2.72
N ASN A 145 21.27 3.57 -1.64
CA ASN A 145 21.38 2.89 -0.34
C ASN A 145 20.18 3.14 0.58
N VAL A 146 19.36 4.15 0.32
CA VAL A 146 18.07 4.34 0.99
C VAL A 146 17.07 3.39 0.34
N THR A 147 17.12 2.13 0.71
CA THR A 147 16.01 1.21 0.47
C THR A 147 14.78 1.78 1.15
N SER A 148 13.70 1.96 0.39
CA SER A 148 12.41 2.34 0.98
C SER A 148 12.00 1.29 2.00
N PHE A 149 11.18 1.67 2.99
CA PHE A 149 10.72 0.71 4.02
C PHE A 149 10.16 -0.57 3.37
N ASP A 150 9.35 -0.41 2.34
CA ASP A 150 8.67 -1.51 1.68
C ASP A 150 9.62 -2.45 0.92
N SER A 151 10.72 -1.95 0.35
CA SER A 151 11.75 -2.78 -0.31
C SER A 151 12.77 -3.39 0.63
N SER A 152 12.76 -3.01 1.92
CA SER A 152 13.67 -3.56 2.92
C SER A 152 13.29 -4.99 3.31
N PRO A 153 14.28 -5.87 3.61
CA PRO A 153 14.02 -7.25 4.05
C PRO A 153 13.35 -7.27 5.44
N CYS A 154 12.35 -8.12 5.60
CA CYS A 154 11.73 -8.43 6.89
C CYS A 154 12.44 -9.64 7.51
N LEU A 155 13.51 -9.38 8.27
CA LEU A 155 14.42 -10.42 8.77
C LEU A 155 13.78 -11.45 9.71
N ASP A 156 12.67 -11.07 10.36
CA ASP A 156 11.93 -11.95 11.28
C ASP A 156 10.91 -12.84 10.54
N ALA A 157 10.80 -12.69 9.21
CA ALA A 157 9.85 -13.42 8.38
C ALA A 157 10.54 -14.46 7.50
N THR A 158 9.79 -15.50 7.14
CA THR A 158 10.19 -16.54 6.19
C THR A 158 9.18 -16.63 5.06
N ILE A 159 9.49 -17.39 4.00
CA ILE A 159 8.55 -17.64 2.90
C ILE A 159 7.25 -18.30 3.39
N ASP A 160 7.31 -19.07 4.47
CA ASP A 160 6.15 -19.76 5.05
C ASP A 160 5.14 -18.79 5.70
N ASP A 161 5.56 -17.57 6.01
CA ASP A 161 4.68 -16.51 6.51
C ASP A 161 3.85 -15.85 5.40
N LEU A 162 4.18 -16.13 4.11
CA LEU A 162 3.45 -15.62 2.94
C LEU A 162 2.32 -16.57 2.51
N ASP A 163 1.20 -16.00 2.10
CA ASP A 163 0.12 -16.68 1.38
C ASP A 163 0.48 -16.74 -0.12
N LEU A 164 1.21 -17.79 -0.50
CA LEU A 164 1.64 -18.01 -1.86
C LEU A 164 0.47 -18.28 -2.83
N GLN A 165 -0.71 -18.67 -2.32
CA GLN A 165 -1.89 -18.85 -3.17
C GLN A 165 -2.39 -17.49 -3.67
N LYS A 166 -2.41 -16.46 -2.80
CA LYS A 166 -2.76 -15.09 -3.22
C LYS A 166 -1.77 -14.55 -4.25
N PHE A 167 -0.46 -14.82 -4.07
CA PHE A 167 0.53 -14.44 -5.08
C PHE A 167 0.26 -15.13 -6.42
N ASN A 168 0.16 -16.47 -6.44
CA ASN A 168 0.05 -17.25 -7.66
C ASN A 168 -1.29 -17.08 -8.40
N HIS A 169 -2.41 -16.91 -7.67
CA HIS A 169 -3.75 -16.92 -8.27
C HIS A 169 -4.42 -15.54 -8.34
N TYR A 170 -3.93 -14.54 -7.62
CA TYR A 170 -4.54 -13.22 -7.63
C TYR A 170 -3.60 -12.14 -8.18
N TYR A 171 -2.32 -12.14 -7.77
CA TYR A 171 -1.34 -11.13 -8.20
C TYR A 171 -0.68 -11.49 -9.53
N LEU A 172 -0.07 -12.67 -9.64
CA LEU A 172 0.74 -13.08 -10.78
C LEU A 172 -0.02 -13.03 -12.11
N PRO A 173 -1.29 -13.48 -12.23
CA PRO A 173 -2.06 -13.38 -13.49
C PRO A 173 -2.40 -11.94 -13.91
N LYS A 174 -2.21 -10.95 -13.04
CA LYS A 174 -2.36 -9.52 -13.36
C LYS A 174 -1.04 -8.85 -13.68
N ALA A 175 0.07 -9.44 -13.21
CA ALA A 175 1.41 -8.93 -13.38
C ALA A 175 2.09 -9.46 -14.64
N MET A 176 1.76 -10.68 -15.07
CA MET A 176 2.34 -11.38 -16.20
C MET A 176 1.25 -12.00 -17.08
N THR A 177 1.57 -12.17 -18.37
CA THR A 177 0.73 -12.93 -19.31
C THR A 177 0.85 -14.44 -19.06
N ASP A 178 -0.13 -15.20 -19.53
CA ASP A 178 -0.10 -16.67 -19.41
C ASP A 178 1.13 -17.29 -20.08
N ASP A 179 1.59 -16.72 -21.21
CA ASP A 179 2.79 -17.18 -21.93
C ASP A 179 4.06 -16.94 -21.09
N GLU A 180 4.21 -15.78 -20.46
CA GLU A 180 5.34 -15.46 -19.58
C GLU A 180 5.38 -16.37 -18.33
N ILE A 181 4.22 -16.66 -17.75
CA ILE A 181 4.10 -17.58 -16.60
C ILE A 181 4.51 -19.00 -17.01
N GLU A 182 4.12 -19.44 -18.20
CA GLU A 182 4.47 -20.76 -18.72
C GLU A 182 5.96 -20.85 -19.07
N GLU A 183 6.57 -19.77 -19.57
CA GLU A 183 8.01 -19.67 -19.84
C GLU A 183 8.80 -19.76 -18.53
N ASP A 184 8.43 -19.02 -17.50
CA ASP A 184 9.04 -19.08 -16.16
C ASP A 184 8.98 -20.51 -15.56
N ARG A 185 7.89 -21.24 -15.79
CA ARG A 185 7.75 -22.63 -15.37
C ARG A 185 8.69 -23.56 -16.13
N LYS A 186 8.84 -23.36 -17.46
CA LYS A 186 9.77 -24.15 -18.31
C LYS A 186 11.22 -23.91 -17.93
N GLU A 187 11.56 -22.66 -17.57
CA GLU A 187 12.90 -22.31 -17.11
C GLU A 187 13.18 -22.80 -15.66
N GLY A 188 12.16 -23.30 -14.96
CA GLY A 188 12.29 -23.81 -13.59
C GLY A 188 12.59 -22.72 -12.56
N ARG A 189 12.18 -21.47 -12.82
CA ARG A 189 12.35 -20.37 -11.87
C ARG A 189 11.57 -20.66 -10.59
N GLY A 190 12.30 -20.74 -9.49
CA GLY A 190 11.70 -20.98 -8.17
C GLY A 190 10.86 -19.80 -7.70
N ILE A 191 9.86 -20.07 -6.86
CA ILE A 191 8.91 -19.08 -6.32
C ILE A 191 9.60 -17.87 -5.66
N LYS A 192 10.76 -18.08 -4.99
CA LYS A 192 11.53 -16.99 -4.37
C LYS A 192 12.07 -16.00 -5.41
N VAL A 193 12.49 -16.50 -6.57
CA VAL A 193 13.00 -15.68 -7.69
C VAL A 193 11.85 -14.89 -8.31
N GLN A 194 10.69 -15.52 -8.51
CA GLN A 194 9.49 -14.83 -8.99
C GLN A 194 9.04 -13.73 -8.02
N LEU A 195 8.96 -13.99 -6.72
CA LEU A 195 8.66 -12.99 -5.72
C LEU A 195 9.67 -11.83 -5.73
N ALA A 196 10.98 -12.17 -5.88
CA ALA A 196 12.05 -11.18 -5.91
C ALA A 196 11.98 -10.27 -7.15
N SER A 197 11.55 -10.78 -8.31
CA SER A 197 11.39 -9.97 -9.54
C SER A 197 10.36 -8.86 -9.38
N PHE A 198 9.39 -9.01 -8.48
CA PHE A 198 8.41 -7.99 -8.12
C PHE A 198 8.76 -7.21 -6.85
N GLY A 199 9.94 -7.45 -6.26
CA GLY A 199 10.37 -6.78 -5.03
C GLY A 199 9.74 -7.30 -3.74
N PHE A 200 9.12 -8.49 -3.76
CA PHE A 200 8.46 -9.09 -2.59
C PHE A 200 9.35 -10.02 -1.77
N PHE A 201 10.56 -10.32 -2.25
CA PHE A 201 11.51 -11.21 -1.58
C PHE A 201 12.95 -10.71 -1.76
N ASP A 202 13.75 -10.77 -0.72
CA ASP A 202 15.18 -10.47 -0.78
C ASP A 202 15.97 -11.79 -0.80
N THR A 203 16.59 -12.10 -1.94
CA THR A 203 17.34 -13.34 -2.12
C THR A 203 18.68 -13.38 -1.38
N ARG A 204 19.23 -12.22 -0.95
CA ARG A 204 20.48 -12.14 -0.18
C ARG A 204 20.28 -12.57 1.26
N TYR A 205 19.14 -12.14 1.84
CA TYR A 205 18.76 -12.47 3.22
C TYR A 205 17.84 -13.68 3.30
N ASP A 206 17.42 -14.22 2.15
CA ASP A 206 16.49 -15.35 2.03
C ASP A 206 15.17 -15.15 2.82
N CYS A 207 14.63 -13.94 2.78
CA CYS A 207 13.41 -13.59 3.48
C CYS A 207 12.51 -12.65 2.65
N PRO A 208 11.19 -12.57 2.95
CA PRO A 208 10.31 -11.59 2.34
C PRO A 208 10.77 -10.15 2.59
N THR A 209 10.49 -9.25 1.66
CA THR A 209 10.55 -7.81 1.92
C THR A 209 9.32 -7.35 2.71
N ASN A 210 9.37 -6.14 3.27
CA ASN A 210 8.18 -5.57 3.91
C ASN A 210 7.01 -5.41 2.93
N ALA A 211 7.26 -5.14 1.62
CA ALA A 211 6.21 -5.17 0.60
C ALA A 211 5.62 -6.57 0.43
N GLY A 212 6.46 -7.61 0.40
CA GLY A 212 5.99 -9.00 0.38
C GLY A 212 5.08 -9.31 1.57
N MET A 213 5.44 -8.84 2.76
CA MET A 213 4.61 -8.98 3.95
C MET A 213 3.32 -8.17 3.84
N LEU A 214 3.37 -6.90 3.39
CA LEU A 214 2.19 -6.06 3.22
C LEU A 214 1.15 -6.69 2.28
N PHE A 215 1.59 -7.35 1.19
CA PHE A 215 0.68 -7.93 0.20
C PHE A 215 0.24 -9.36 0.50
N PHE A 216 1.09 -10.18 1.12
CA PHE A 216 0.87 -11.63 1.19
C PHE A 216 1.02 -12.23 2.58
N ALA A 217 1.33 -11.47 3.64
CA ALA A 217 1.47 -12.07 4.97
C ALA A 217 0.18 -12.74 5.43
N LYS A 218 0.28 -13.95 6.00
CA LYS A 218 -0.82 -14.66 6.66
C LYS A 218 -1.24 -13.98 7.97
N ASN A 219 -0.29 -13.29 8.63
CA ASN A 219 -0.53 -12.52 9.83
C ASN A 219 0.30 -11.21 9.77
N LEU A 220 -0.20 -10.23 9.03
CA LEU A 220 0.50 -8.97 8.76
C LEU A 220 0.87 -8.21 10.05
N ARG A 221 -0.07 -8.12 11.00
CA ARG A 221 0.11 -7.31 12.21
C ARG A 221 1.15 -7.84 13.20
N ARG A 222 1.59 -9.09 13.07
CA ARG A 222 2.74 -9.62 13.80
C ARG A 222 4.04 -8.93 13.42
N PHE A 223 4.18 -8.57 12.14
CA PHE A 223 5.40 -8.00 11.55
C PHE A 223 5.31 -6.48 11.40
N ILE A 224 4.16 -5.97 11.00
CA ILE A 224 3.90 -4.54 10.78
C ILE A 224 2.61 -4.15 11.53
N PRO A 225 2.68 -3.89 12.84
CA PRO A 225 1.51 -3.74 13.72
C PRO A 225 0.54 -2.62 13.29
N GLY A 226 1.06 -1.53 12.73
CA GLY A 226 0.27 -0.39 12.28
C GLY A 226 -0.36 -0.52 10.89
N ALA A 227 -0.06 -1.61 10.14
CA ALA A 227 -0.52 -1.77 8.77
C ALA A 227 -1.99 -2.19 8.69
N TYR A 228 -2.91 -1.29 9.05
CA TYR A 228 -4.35 -1.48 8.91
C TYR A 228 -5.06 -0.14 8.71
N VAL A 229 -6.32 -0.20 8.28
CA VAL A 229 -7.21 0.96 8.15
C VAL A 229 -8.29 0.83 9.20
N GLN A 230 -8.46 1.86 10.03
CA GLN A 230 -9.52 1.95 11.02
C GLN A 230 -10.60 2.90 10.52
N TYR A 231 -11.78 2.37 10.23
CA TYR A 231 -12.96 3.17 9.94
C TYR A 231 -13.77 3.36 11.20
N VAL A 232 -14.18 4.61 11.46
CA VAL A 232 -15.11 4.95 12.55
C VAL A 232 -16.11 5.97 12.04
N ARG A 233 -17.40 5.71 12.27
CA ARG A 233 -18.48 6.67 12.05
C ARG A 233 -18.94 7.24 13.37
N PHE A 234 -18.84 8.56 13.50
CA PHE A 234 -19.32 9.31 14.65
C PHE A 234 -20.69 9.93 14.36
N SER A 235 -21.53 10.05 15.38
CA SER A 235 -22.70 10.92 15.33
C SER A 235 -22.27 12.37 15.53
N GLY A 236 -22.85 13.30 14.73
CA GLY A 236 -22.47 14.70 14.82
C GLY A 236 -21.24 15.08 13.99
N LYS A 237 -20.58 16.18 14.38
CA LYS A 237 -19.53 16.82 13.58
C LYS A 237 -18.12 16.70 14.17
N ASP A 238 -17.95 16.02 15.27
CA ASP A 238 -16.66 15.86 15.93
C ASP A 238 -16.52 14.48 16.61
N ARG A 239 -15.34 14.22 17.16
CA ARG A 239 -15.01 12.93 17.83
C ARG A 239 -15.63 12.77 19.21
N ALA A 240 -16.32 13.79 19.74
CA ALA A 240 -17.03 13.70 21.01
C ALA A 240 -18.41 13.05 20.86
N GLY A 241 -18.91 12.91 19.61
CA GLY A 241 -20.14 12.19 19.30
C GLY A 241 -20.03 10.68 19.56
N ASP A 242 -21.19 10.02 19.69
CA ASP A 242 -21.24 8.57 19.87
C ASP A 242 -20.69 7.83 18.65
N ILE A 243 -20.01 6.70 18.90
CA ILE A 243 -19.56 5.82 17.82
C ILE A 243 -20.75 5.02 17.30
N MET A 244 -21.14 5.30 16.07
CA MET A 244 -22.25 4.63 15.39
C MET A 244 -21.83 3.30 14.78
N THR A 245 -20.61 3.25 14.25
CA THR A 245 -20.05 2.06 13.60
C THR A 245 -18.52 2.13 13.63
N GLU A 246 -17.89 0.99 13.88
CA GLU A 246 -16.45 0.83 13.79
C GLU A 246 -16.12 -0.41 12.95
N HIS A 247 -15.08 -0.33 12.12
CA HIS A 247 -14.56 -1.46 11.36
C HIS A 247 -13.06 -1.35 11.15
N GLU A 248 -12.34 -2.47 11.31
CA GLU A 248 -10.90 -2.56 11.07
C GLU A 248 -10.60 -3.43 9.86
N PHE A 249 -9.94 -2.88 8.85
CA PHE A 249 -9.37 -3.61 7.71
C PHE A 249 -7.93 -3.95 8.04
N LYS A 250 -7.67 -5.17 8.54
CA LYS A 250 -6.41 -5.56 9.19
C LYS A 250 -5.68 -6.76 8.59
N ASP A 251 -6.11 -7.20 7.43
CA ASP A 251 -5.45 -8.27 6.67
C ASP A 251 -4.40 -7.68 5.71
N ASN A 252 -3.76 -8.51 4.91
CA ASN A 252 -2.83 -8.09 3.88
C ASN A 252 -3.51 -7.29 2.74
N LEU A 253 -2.74 -6.50 2.00
CA LEU A 253 -3.27 -5.60 0.98
C LEU A 253 -4.05 -6.30 -0.14
N CYS A 254 -3.68 -7.54 -0.51
CA CYS A 254 -4.46 -8.31 -1.48
C CYS A 254 -5.89 -8.60 -1.02
N THR A 255 -6.12 -8.68 0.29
CA THR A 255 -7.45 -8.87 0.87
C THR A 255 -8.16 -7.53 1.07
N ILE A 256 -7.51 -6.57 1.74
CA ILE A 256 -8.22 -5.35 2.15
C ILE A 256 -8.51 -4.38 1.01
N LEU A 257 -7.71 -4.38 -0.08
CA LEU A 257 -7.97 -3.45 -1.20
C LEU A 257 -9.33 -3.70 -1.87
N PRO A 258 -9.71 -4.95 -2.24
CA PRO A 258 -11.07 -5.24 -2.73
C PRO A 258 -12.17 -5.00 -1.69
N GLU A 259 -11.90 -5.29 -0.41
CA GLU A 259 -12.85 -5.03 0.68
C GLU A 259 -13.14 -3.54 0.84
N LEU A 260 -12.10 -2.70 0.83
CA LEU A 260 -12.23 -1.24 0.89
C LEU A 260 -12.97 -0.68 -0.33
N ASP A 261 -12.69 -1.18 -1.54
CA ASP A 261 -13.40 -0.77 -2.75
C ASP A 261 -14.90 -1.08 -2.64
N THR A 262 -15.24 -2.27 -2.15
CA THR A 262 -16.63 -2.68 -1.90
C THR A 262 -17.27 -1.83 -0.81
N PHE A 263 -16.57 -1.63 0.32
CA PHE A 263 -17.05 -0.84 1.45
C PHE A 263 -17.35 0.60 1.06
N ILE A 264 -16.47 1.23 0.28
CA ILE A 264 -16.70 2.59 -0.21
C ILE A 264 -17.97 2.65 -1.08
N LYS A 265 -18.14 1.72 -2.00
CA LYS A 265 -19.31 1.69 -2.91
C LYS A 265 -20.63 1.42 -2.18
N THR A 266 -20.63 0.55 -1.18
CA THR A 266 -21.85 0.09 -0.52
C THR A 266 -22.22 0.90 0.72
N THR A 267 -21.23 1.45 1.43
CA THR A 267 -21.43 2.10 2.73
C THR A 267 -21.19 3.61 2.66
N ILE A 268 -20.07 4.01 2.04
CA ILE A 268 -19.64 5.42 2.08
C ILE A 268 -20.38 6.27 1.05
N ALA A 269 -20.45 5.81 -0.21
CA ALA A 269 -21.11 6.54 -1.29
C ALA A 269 -22.58 6.84 -0.97
N ASN A 270 -23.23 6.00 -0.15
CA ASN A 270 -24.60 6.19 0.31
C ASN A 270 -25.53 6.60 -0.84
N ARG A 271 -25.57 5.75 -1.87
CA ARG A 271 -26.39 6.03 -3.07
C ARG A 271 -27.88 5.91 -2.75
N ARG A 272 -28.62 6.99 -2.91
CA ARG A 272 -30.05 7.07 -2.61
C ARG A 272 -30.83 7.49 -3.84
N PRO A 273 -31.83 6.72 -4.29
CA PRO A 273 -32.83 7.20 -5.25
C PRO A 273 -33.77 8.18 -4.51
N ILE A 274 -33.93 9.38 -5.06
CA ILE A 274 -34.82 10.42 -4.52
C ILE A 274 -35.81 10.78 -5.62
N PRO A 275 -37.14 10.76 -5.35
CA PRO A 275 -38.14 11.19 -6.32
C PRO A 275 -37.94 12.64 -6.75
N VAL A 276 -37.75 12.86 -8.06
CA VAL A 276 -37.66 14.18 -8.69
C VAL A 276 -38.92 14.53 -9.47
N SER A 277 -39.80 13.54 -9.65
CA SER A 277 -41.15 13.71 -10.20
C SER A 277 -42.05 12.53 -9.77
N ALA A 278 -43.33 12.60 -10.10
CA ALA A 278 -44.27 11.51 -9.79
C ALA A 278 -43.90 10.14 -10.37
N LEU A 279 -43.07 10.09 -11.40
CA LEU A 279 -42.73 8.87 -12.14
C LEU A 279 -41.20 8.64 -12.27
N ARG A 280 -40.36 9.54 -11.72
CA ARG A 280 -38.91 9.45 -11.89
C ARG A 280 -38.16 9.71 -10.58
N GLU A 281 -37.18 8.86 -10.33
CA GLU A 281 -36.19 9.02 -9.27
C GLU A 281 -34.82 9.23 -9.90
N ASP A 282 -33.99 10.11 -9.30
CA ASP A 282 -32.60 10.28 -9.66
C ASP A 282 -31.70 9.77 -8.52
N PRO A 283 -30.58 9.09 -8.82
CA PRO A 283 -29.67 8.64 -7.79
C PRO A 283 -28.78 9.79 -7.31
N PHE A 284 -28.74 10.01 -6.00
CA PHE A 284 -27.85 10.95 -5.34
C PHE A 284 -26.82 10.19 -4.50
N VAL A 285 -25.58 10.68 -4.49
CA VAL A 285 -24.50 10.12 -3.69
C VAL A 285 -23.94 11.19 -2.74
N ASP A 286 -23.71 10.80 -1.49
CA ASP A 286 -23.11 11.71 -0.50
C ASP A 286 -21.63 11.94 -0.82
N TYR A 287 -20.91 10.91 -1.25
CA TYR A 287 -19.49 10.93 -1.60
C TYR A 287 -19.28 10.16 -2.90
N PRO A 288 -18.63 10.75 -3.93
CA PRO A 288 -18.29 10.03 -5.16
C PRO A 288 -17.33 8.88 -4.85
N ASP A 289 -17.75 7.65 -5.11
CA ASP A 289 -17.02 6.43 -4.77
C ASP A 289 -15.58 6.43 -5.31
N TRP A 290 -15.39 6.91 -6.53
CA TRP A 290 -14.06 7.00 -7.12
C TRP A 290 -13.15 8.00 -6.38
N ALA A 291 -13.68 9.17 -5.97
CA ALA A 291 -12.90 10.21 -5.29
C ALA A 291 -12.44 9.72 -3.90
N THR A 292 -13.37 9.23 -3.07
CA THR A 292 -13.05 8.70 -1.74
C THR A 292 -12.07 7.52 -1.82
N ARG A 293 -12.28 6.60 -2.81
CA ARG A 293 -11.35 5.50 -3.06
C ARG A 293 -9.94 6.00 -3.36
N GLU A 294 -9.79 6.98 -4.26
CA GLU A 294 -8.47 7.52 -4.64
C GLU A 294 -7.77 8.16 -3.44
N LEU A 295 -8.49 8.91 -2.60
CA LEU A 295 -7.93 9.49 -1.38
C LEU A 295 -7.39 8.42 -0.42
N LEU A 296 -8.14 7.32 -0.25
CA LEU A 296 -7.73 6.22 0.62
C LEU A 296 -6.57 5.40 0.02
N MET A 297 -6.58 5.16 -1.30
CA MET A 297 -5.47 4.48 -1.99
C MET A 297 -4.18 5.29 -1.90
N ASN A 298 -4.26 6.62 -2.03
CA ASN A 298 -3.11 7.51 -1.81
C ASN A 298 -2.59 7.41 -0.37
N ALA A 299 -3.48 7.35 0.63
CA ALA A 299 -3.07 7.13 2.01
C ALA A 299 -2.29 5.83 2.17
N ILE A 300 -2.72 4.72 1.56
CA ILE A 300 -2.03 3.42 1.61
C ILE A 300 -0.66 3.49 0.90
N CYS A 301 -0.58 4.09 -0.30
CA CYS A 301 0.67 4.21 -1.06
C CYS A 301 1.73 5.05 -0.33
N HIS A 302 1.32 6.15 0.30
CA HIS A 302 2.24 7.14 0.88
C HIS A 302 2.41 7.02 2.39
N ARG A 303 1.80 6.01 3.01
CA ARG A 303 1.89 5.75 4.44
C ARG A 303 3.34 5.55 4.89
N ASP A 304 3.66 6.07 6.07
CA ASP A 304 4.83 5.65 6.83
C ASP A 304 4.52 4.38 7.62
N TYR A 305 4.93 3.23 7.09
CA TYR A 305 4.69 1.92 7.70
C TYR A 305 5.58 1.63 8.91
N THR A 306 6.54 2.51 9.25
CA THR A 306 7.28 2.43 10.51
C THR A 306 6.41 2.88 11.70
N SER A 307 5.34 3.62 11.43
CA SER A 307 4.38 4.06 12.46
C SER A 307 3.44 2.92 12.86
N ASN A 308 3.20 2.77 14.17
CA ASN A 308 2.29 1.78 14.74
C ASN A 308 0.80 2.22 14.72
N GLY A 309 0.50 3.49 14.46
CA GLY A 309 -0.89 3.96 14.35
C GLY A 309 -1.52 3.58 13.00
N PRO A 310 -2.85 3.33 12.90
CA PRO A 310 -3.52 2.99 11.65
C PRO A 310 -3.67 4.18 10.70
N ILE A 311 -4.08 3.92 9.46
CA ILE A 311 -4.77 4.94 8.67
C ILE A 311 -6.14 5.14 9.31
N GLN A 312 -6.43 6.38 9.77
CA GLN A 312 -7.73 6.73 10.34
C GLN A 312 -8.64 7.19 9.22
N PHE A 313 -9.74 6.48 9.04
CA PHE A 313 -10.78 6.79 8.07
C PHE A 313 -12.07 7.11 8.84
N TYR A 314 -12.28 8.39 9.17
CA TYR A 314 -13.35 8.84 10.04
C TYR A 314 -14.46 9.52 9.24
N GLN A 315 -15.71 9.13 9.52
CA GLN A 315 -16.90 9.71 8.92
C GLN A 315 -17.71 10.42 9.98
N TYR A 316 -18.07 11.66 9.70
CA TYR A 316 -18.99 12.51 10.47
C TYR A 316 -20.28 12.74 9.68
N ASP A 317 -21.23 13.46 10.25
CA ASP A 317 -22.49 13.74 9.56
C ASP A 317 -22.32 14.62 8.31
N ASP A 318 -21.28 15.48 8.31
CA ASP A 318 -21.03 16.47 7.26
C ASP A 318 -19.77 16.21 6.41
N ARG A 319 -18.91 15.25 6.79
CA ARG A 319 -17.64 15.03 6.10
C ARG A 319 -17.01 13.67 6.42
N ILE A 320 -15.98 13.38 5.64
CA ILE A 320 -14.99 12.32 5.88
C ILE A 320 -13.63 12.97 6.15
N GLU A 321 -12.86 12.38 7.06
CA GLU A 321 -11.46 12.70 7.31
C GLU A 321 -10.62 11.42 7.17
N ILE A 322 -9.57 11.47 6.35
CA ILE A 322 -8.58 10.41 6.23
C ILE A 322 -7.27 10.96 6.75
N MET A 323 -6.79 10.45 7.90
CA MET A 323 -5.48 10.80 8.45
C MET A 323 -4.49 9.67 8.19
N ASN A 324 -3.38 10.03 7.58
CA ASN A 324 -2.31 9.12 7.21
C ASN A 324 -1.01 9.51 7.93
N HIS A 325 -0.36 8.54 8.57
CA HIS A 325 0.98 8.75 9.13
C HIS A 325 2.01 8.86 8.00
N GLY A 326 2.94 9.81 8.17
CA GLY A 326 3.93 10.20 7.17
C GLY A 326 3.54 11.50 6.46
N GLY A 327 4.37 12.56 6.59
CA GLY A 327 4.23 13.82 5.86
C GLY A 327 4.48 13.65 4.37
N LEU A 328 4.55 14.76 3.63
CA LEU A 328 5.01 14.78 2.24
C LEU A 328 6.42 14.16 2.15
N TYR A 329 6.72 13.44 1.06
CA TYR A 329 7.93 12.63 0.94
C TYR A 329 8.82 13.08 -0.21
N GLY A 330 10.14 12.98 -0.01
CA GLY A 330 11.14 13.24 -1.04
C GLY A 330 11.17 14.70 -1.46
N ARG A 331 10.88 14.96 -2.74
CA ARG A 331 10.85 16.31 -3.31
C ARG A 331 9.50 17.02 -3.21
N ALA A 332 8.45 16.30 -2.80
CA ALA A 332 7.13 16.87 -2.60
C ALA A 332 7.10 17.74 -1.34
N ASN A 333 6.51 18.92 -1.45
CA ASN A 333 6.29 19.86 -0.36
C ASN A 333 4.96 20.60 -0.57
N GLU A 334 4.51 21.38 0.41
CA GLU A 334 3.22 22.10 0.36
C GLU A 334 3.11 23.05 -0.85
N GLN A 335 4.21 23.63 -1.29
CA GLN A 335 4.22 24.63 -2.38
C GLN A 335 4.10 23.98 -3.76
N ASN A 336 4.59 22.74 -3.92
CA ASN A 336 4.58 22.03 -5.20
C ASN A 336 3.54 20.90 -5.28
N PHE A 337 2.83 20.61 -4.19
CA PHE A 337 1.72 19.66 -4.18
C PHE A 337 0.52 20.22 -4.98
N PRO A 338 -0.18 19.43 -5.81
CA PRO A 338 0.03 18.01 -6.13
C PRO A 338 0.88 17.77 -7.39
N THR A 339 1.65 18.74 -7.85
CA THR A 339 2.36 18.70 -9.14
C THR A 339 3.59 17.78 -9.08
N VAL A 340 4.31 17.79 -7.96
CA VAL A 340 5.49 16.95 -7.75
C VAL A 340 5.12 15.75 -6.90
N ASN A 341 5.36 14.56 -7.44
CA ASN A 341 5.14 13.29 -6.74
C ASN A 341 6.47 12.59 -6.48
N ASP A 342 6.60 12.04 -5.29
CA ASP A 342 7.65 11.11 -4.93
C ASP A 342 7.04 9.98 -4.09
N TYR A 343 7.45 8.73 -4.31
CA TYR A 343 6.85 7.58 -3.65
C TYR A 343 7.64 7.17 -2.42
N ARG A 344 6.99 7.15 -1.24
CA ARG A 344 7.59 6.60 -0.01
C ARG A 344 7.75 5.09 -0.10
N ASN A 345 6.77 4.40 -0.70
CA ASN A 345 6.70 2.95 -0.84
C ASN A 345 6.55 2.60 -2.32
N ILE A 346 7.70 2.48 -3.00
CA ILE A 346 7.73 2.31 -4.45
C ILE A 346 7.19 0.93 -4.87
N VAL A 347 7.51 -0.13 -4.13
CA VAL A 347 7.05 -1.49 -4.43
C VAL A 347 5.54 -1.60 -4.18
N VAL A 348 5.04 -1.00 -3.09
CA VAL A 348 3.59 -0.94 -2.82
C VAL A 348 2.86 -0.21 -3.94
N ALA A 349 3.37 0.95 -4.38
CA ALA A 349 2.75 1.73 -5.44
C ALA A 349 2.71 0.95 -6.78
N GLU A 350 3.79 0.28 -7.16
CA GLU A 350 3.83 -0.55 -8.38
C GLU A 350 2.88 -1.75 -8.27
N ALA A 351 2.85 -2.44 -7.14
CA ALA A 351 1.93 -3.56 -6.93
C ALA A 351 0.46 -3.12 -6.97
N MET A 352 0.12 -1.97 -6.39
CA MET A 352 -1.24 -1.43 -6.47
C MET A 352 -1.62 -1.03 -7.90
N LYS A 353 -0.67 -0.56 -8.74
CA LYS A 353 -0.90 -0.31 -10.17
C LYS A 353 -1.19 -1.61 -10.93
N VAL A 354 -0.42 -2.67 -10.68
CA VAL A 354 -0.66 -4.01 -11.25
C VAL A 354 -2.05 -4.51 -10.90
N LEU A 355 -2.46 -4.35 -9.65
CA LEU A 355 -3.78 -4.77 -9.19
C LEU A 355 -4.93 -3.84 -9.65
N GLY A 356 -4.63 -2.69 -10.26
CA GLY A 356 -5.62 -1.72 -10.75
C GLY A 356 -6.18 -0.78 -9.68
N PHE A 357 -5.53 -0.70 -8.51
CA PHE A 357 -5.93 0.18 -7.41
C PHE A 357 -5.23 1.55 -7.41
N ALA A 358 -4.13 1.71 -8.12
CA ALA A 358 -3.44 2.98 -8.28
C ALA A 358 -3.33 3.41 -9.75
N ASN A 359 -3.36 4.71 -10.00
CA ASN A 359 -3.28 5.28 -11.34
C ASN A 359 -1.83 5.42 -11.82
N ARG A 360 -1.59 5.19 -13.13
CA ARG A 360 -0.24 5.26 -13.74
C ARG A 360 0.26 6.69 -14.03
N HIS A 361 -0.61 7.72 -13.98
CA HIS A 361 -0.32 9.03 -14.60
C HIS A 361 -0.35 10.21 -13.63
N SER A 362 -0.21 9.99 -12.32
CA SER A 362 -0.17 11.06 -11.30
C SER A 362 -1.31 12.11 -11.42
N ARG A 363 -2.49 11.69 -11.91
CA ARG A 363 -3.66 12.55 -12.11
C ARG A 363 -4.72 12.37 -11.02
N GLY A 364 -4.45 11.52 -10.01
CA GLY A 364 -5.43 11.12 -9.01
C GLY A 364 -6.03 12.32 -8.28
N VAL A 365 -5.19 13.17 -7.69
CA VAL A 365 -5.63 14.35 -6.93
C VAL A 365 -6.46 15.32 -7.78
N LEU A 366 -6.01 15.63 -9.01
CA LEU A 366 -6.74 16.54 -9.90
C LEU A 366 -8.11 15.99 -10.30
N ARG A 367 -8.20 14.68 -10.51
CA ARG A 367 -9.47 14.02 -10.82
C ARG A 367 -10.39 13.98 -9.60
N VAL A 368 -9.86 13.73 -8.39
CA VAL A 368 -10.61 13.83 -7.14
C VAL A 368 -11.29 15.20 -7.04
N GLN A 369 -10.54 16.30 -7.20
CA GLN A 369 -11.08 17.64 -7.14
C GLN A 369 -12.20 17.87 -8.18
N LYS A 370 -12.00 17.36 -9.40
CA LYS A 370 -13.01 17.46 -10.47
C LYS A 370 -14.30 16.69 -10.12
N ASP A 371 -14.16 15.46 -9.64
CA ASP A 371 -15.32 14.61 -9.33
C ASP A 371 -16.09 15.13 -8.11
N LEU A 372 -15.40 15.61 -7.06
CA LEU A 372 -15.99 16.25 -5.91
C LEU A 372 -16.75 17.53 -6.28
N LYS A 373 -16.14 18.37 -7.13
CA LYS A 373 -16.79 19.58 -7.62
C LYS A 373 -18.04 19.28 -8.45
N ALA A 374 -17.98 18.25 -9.30
CA ALA A 374 -19.13 17.83 -10.12
C ALA A 374 -20.29 17.30 -9.27
N ASN A 375 -20.01 16.68 -8.12
CA ASN A 375 -21.01 16.21 -7.16
C ASN A 375 -21.35 17.25 -6.07
N GLU A 376 -20.82 18.47 -6.17
CA GLU A 376 -21.03 19.60 -5.23
C GLU A 376 -20.53 19.34 -3.78
N ASN A 377 -19.56 18.45 -3.60
CA ASN A 377 -18.89 18.27 -2.31
C ASN A 377 -17.92 19.43 -1.97
N GLY A 378 -17.62 20.30 -2.96
CA GLY A 378 -16.54 21.27 -2.87
C GLY A 378 -15.21 20.64 -3.26
N GLU A 379 -14.12 21.13 -2.67
CA GLU A 379 -12.76 20.59 -2.90
C GLU A 379 -12.32 19.74 -1.71
N ALA A 380 -11.54 18.69 -1.96
CA ALA A 380 -10.82 17.99 -0.91
C ALA A 380 -9.75 18.94 -0.32
N VAL A 381 -9.76 19.08 1.00
CA VAL A 381 -8.83 19.94 1.72
C VAL A 381 -7.75 19.10 2.35
N TYR A 382 -6.49 19.37 1.98
CA TYR A 382 -5.31 18.71 2.53
C TYR A 382 -4.72 19.57 3.65
N ASP A 383 -4.54 18.98 4.82
CA ASP A 383 -3.91 19.61 5.98
C ASP A 383 -2.52 18.99 6.21
N PHE A 384 -1.49 19.79 5.98
CA PHE A 384 -0.08 19.44 6.16
C PHE A 384 0.51 20.02 7.46
N SER A 385 -0.30 20.66 8.31
CA SER A 385 0.16 21.26 9.58
C SER A 385 0.72 20.24 10.58
N TYR A 386 0.38 18.96 10.40
CA TYR A 386 0.94 17.86 11.17
C TYR A 386 2.34 17.51 10.66
N GLN A 387 3.37 17.60 11.51
CA GLN A 387 4.76 17.33 11.09
C GLN A 387 4.98 15.90 10.55
N THR A 388 4.23 14.94 11.08
CA THR A 388 4.41 13.50 10.79
C THR A 388 3.18 12.82 10.22
N ALA A 389 2.21 13.59 9.75
CA ALA A 389 0.98 13.07 9.17
C ALA A 389 0.41 14.03 8.12
N VAL A 390 -0.45 13.53 7.26
CA VAL A 390 -1.29 14.31 6.34
C VAL A 390 -2.74 13.93 6.61
N MET A 391 -3.59 14.94 6.78
CA MET A 391 -5.04 14.74 6.83
C MET A 391 -5.67 15.28 5.55
N VAL A 392 -6.57 14.51 4.96
CA VAL A 392 -7.44 14.98 3.88
C VAL A 392 -8.88 14.95 4.33
N ARG A 393 -9.61 16.05 4.05
CA ARG A 393 -11.03 16.19 4.31
C ARG A 393 -11.82 16.23 3.02
N GLU A 394 -12.87 15.43 2.97
CA GLU A 394 -13.87 15.39 1.91
C GLU A 394 -15.24 15.74 2.53
N ASN A 395 -15.89 16.83 2.08
CA ASN A 395 -17.19 17.22 2.60
C ASN A 395 -18.30 16.38 1.95
N LYS A 396 -19.41 16.21 2.67
CA LYS A 396 -20.63 15.58 2.16
C LYS A 396 -21.30 16.47 1.10
N SER A 397 -21.84 15.86 0.05
CA SER A 397 -22.60 16.61 -0.96
C SER A 397 -23.95 17.09 -0.40
N PRO A 398 -24.29 18.37 -0.59
CA PRO A 398 -25.60 18.91 -0.19
C PRO A 398 -26.72 18.53 -1.16
N ARG A 399 -26.41 17.94 -2.32
CA ARG A 399 -27.39 17.66 -3.38
C ARG A 399 -28.52 16.73 -2.94
N GLY A 400 -28.17 15.67 -2.20
CA GLY A 400 -29.15 14.70 -1.71
C GLY A 400 -30.10 15.30 -0.68
N GLU A 401 -29.62 16.19 0.20
CA GLU A 401 -30.46 16.89 1.20
C GLU A 401 -31.41 17.86 0.50
N ARG A 402 -30.91 18.69 -0.43
CA ARG A 402 -31.76 19.60 -1.22
C ARG A 402 -32.81 18.85 -2.03
N ALA A 403 -32.43 17.77 -2.72
CA ALA A 403 -33.39 16.95 -3.49
C ALA A 403 -34.46 16.33 -2.58
N MET A 404 -34.11 15.94 -1.35
CA MET A 404 -35.07 15.43 -0.38
C MET A 404 -36.05 16.51 0.07
N GLU A 405 -35.55 17.71 0.38
CA GLU A 405 -36.40 18.87 0.73
C GLU A 405 -37.35 19.25 -0.42
N GLU A 406 -36.84 19.27 -1.66
CA GLU A 406 -37.66 19.53 -2.85
C GLU A 406 -38.72 18.43 -3.06
N ALA A 407 -38.38 17.16 -2.86
CA ALA A 407 -39.31 16.05 -2.96
C ALA A 407 -40.44 16.13 -1.91
N VAL A 408 -40.12 16.58 -0.70
CA VAL A 408 -41.10 16.84 0.37
C VAL A 408 -41.97 18.05 0.01
N ALA A 409 -41.38 19.17 -0.41
CA ALA A 409 -42.09 20.37 -0.82
C ALA A 409 -43.07 20.14 -1.99
N ASN A 410 -42.68 19.28 -2.95
CA ASN A 410 -43.51 18.90 -4.09
C ASN A 410 -44.51 17.76 -3.76
N GLY A 411 -44.55 17.27 -2.54
CA GLY A 411 -45.47 16.23 -2.09
C GLY A 411 -45.17 14.82 -2.55
N PHE A 412 -43.96 14.58 -3.07
CA PHE A 412 -43.49 13.22 -3.48
C PHE A 412 -43.08 12.38 -2.26
N LEU A 413 -42.66 13.02 -1.14
CA LEU A 413 -42.29 12.40 0.13
C LEU A 413 -43.01 13.08 1.29
N MET A 414 -43.18 12.38 2.42
CA MET A 414 -43.63 13.00 3.68
C MET A 414 -42.45 13.48 4.52
N GLU A 415 -42.65 14.50 5.34
CA GLU A 415 -41.66 15.15 6.23
C GLU A 415 -40.93 14.20 7.19
N ASN A 416 -41.41 12.99 7.44
CA ASN A 416 -40.87 12.04 8.41
C ASN A 416 -40.51 10.66 7.83
N GLY A 417 -40.25 10.55 6.54
CA GLY A 417 -39.79 9.28 5.93
C GLY A 417 -40.83 8.16 5.92
N GLN A 418 -42.10 8.42 6.30
CA GLN A 418 -43.19 7.47 6.14
C GLN A 418 -43.92 7.81 4.84
N GLY A 419 -43.78 6.91 3.85
CA GLY A 419 -44.46 7.05 2.58
C GLY A 419 -45.98 7.21 2.75
N LYS A 420 -46.55 8.24 2.13
CA LYS A 420 -48.01 8.30 1.96
C LYS A 420 -48.45 7.17 1.07
N GLY A 421 -49.18 6.21 1.64
CA GLY A 421 -50.02 5.35 0.83
C GLY A 421 -50.91 6.24 -0.05
N GLN A 422 -50.88 6.02 -1.34
CA GLN A 422 -51.68 6.74 -2.32
C GLN A 422 -53.14 6.82 -1.88
N LYS A 423 -53.66 8.00 -1.67
CA LYS A 423 -55.10 8.23 -1.75
C LYS A 423 -55.52 8.08 -3.22
N GLN A 424 -56.14 6.95 -3.53
CA GLN A 424 -56.89 6.83 -4.77
C GLN A 424 -57.98 7.91 -4.81
N PRO A 425 -58.19 8.55 -5.98
CA PRO A 425 -59.33 9.46 -6.15
C PRO A 425 -60.62 8.64 -6.04
N ASN A 426 -61.51 9.06 -5.15
CA ASN A 426 -62.87 8.52 -5.00
C ASN A 426 -63.64 8.61 -6.32
N LEU A 427 -63.90 7.49 -6.96
CA LEU A 427 -65.03 7.34 -7.85
C LEU A 427 -66.18 6.81 -7.01
N SER A 428 -67.12 7.70 -6.74
CA SER A 428 -68.43 7.41 -6.16
C SER A 428 -69.27 6.57 -7.12
N VAL A 429 -69.59 5.35 -6.72
CA VAL A 429 -70.82 4.68 -7.16
C VAL A 429 -71.43 4.00 -5.93
N SER A 430 -72.69 4.32 -5.74
CA SER A 430 -73.59 4.04 -4.66
C SER A 430 -74.04 2.56 -4.52
N ASP A 431 -74.37 2.23 -3.26
CA ASP A 431 -75.40 1.26 -2.78
C ASP A 431 -75.19 -0.24 -3.04
N GLU A 432 -75.37 -1.11 -2.15
CA GLU A 432 -76.26 -1.44 -1.04
C GLU A 432 -75.90 -2.78 -0.37
N LYS A 433 -76.02 -2.80 0.95
CA LYS A 433 -76.56 -3.82 1.86
C LYS A 433 -75.92 -5.20 2.10
N GLN A 434 -75.68 -5.31 3.36
CA GLN A 434 -76.09 -6.38 4.34
C GLN A 434 -75.18 -7.59 4.56
N SER A 435 -74.55 -7.58 5.69
CA SER A 435 -74.84 -8.27 6.98
C SER A 435 -74.31 -9.72 7.07
N GLN A 436 -73.53 -9.96 8.05
CA GLN A 436 -73.59 -10.88 9.19
C GLN A 436 -72.27 -11.57 9.52
N LYS A 437 -71.83 -11.26 10.74
CA LYS A 437 -71.03 -12.15 11.61
C LYS A 437 -71.95 -13.25 12.17
N PRO A 438 -71.54 -14.29 12.88
CA PRO A 438 -70.30 -14.51 13.62
C PRO A 438 -69.78 -16.00 13.73
N SER A 439 -68.65 -16.11 14.41
CA SER A 439 -68.30 -17.06 15.48
C SER A 439 -67.66 -18.41 15.18
N ASN A 440 -66.57 -18.54 15.91
CA ASN A 440 -66.04 -19.59 16.78
C ASN A 440 -65.06 -20.63 16.24
N LEU A 441 -63.85 -20.46 16.79
CA LEU A 441 -63.05 -21.42 17.58
C LEU A 441 -62.99 -22.89 17.13
N THR A 442 -61.80 -23.36 16.84
CA THR A 442 -61.07 -24.32 17.68
C THR A 442 -59.67 -24.63 17.12
N GLU A 443 -58.76 -24.77 18.05
CA GLU A 443 -57.37 -25.18 17.93
C GLU A 443 -57.22 -26.53 17.24
N ILE A 444 -56.07 -26.79 16.58
CA ILE A 444 -55.15 -27.88 16.84
C ILE A 444 -53.86 -27.72 16.01
N GLU A 445 -52.76 -28.07 16.68
CA GLU A 445 -51.35 -28.06 16.31
C GLU A 445 -50.97 -28.73 14.97
N GLY A 446 -49.90 -28.24 14.34
CA GLY A 446 -49.20 -28.96 13.28
C GLY A 446 -48.15 -28.05 12.61
N GLN A 447 -46.93 -28.22 13.03
CA GLN A 447 -45.74 -27.53 12.45
C GLN A 447 -45.58 -27.89 10.97
N GLU A 448 -45.45 -26.87 10.13
CA GLU A 448 -44.61 -26.90 8.94
C GLU A 448 -44.25 -25.49 8.52
N GLN A 449 -42.94 -25.28 8.37
CA GLN A 449 -42.32 -24.03 7.98
C GLN A 449 -42.73 -23.66 6.56
N GLN A 450 -43.46 -22.59 6.36
CA GLN A 450 -43.59 -21.92 5.08
C GLN A 450 -42.80 -20.62 5.06
N LYS A 451 -41.83 -20.58 4.13
CA LYS A 451 -41.10 -19.36 3.71
C LYS A 451 -42.08 -18.32 3.18
N PRO A 452 -41.87 -17.04 3.46
CA PRO A 452 -42.62 -15.97 2.81
C PRO A 452 -42.13 -15.76 1.38
N SER A 453 -43.08 -15.81 0.45
CA SER A 453 -42.94 -15.32 -0.92
C SER A 453 -42.92 -13.81 -0.91
N ASN A 454 -41.81 -13.18 -1.35
CA ASN A 454 -41.81 -11.84 -1.89
C ASN A 454 -40.65 -11.64 -2.88
N LEU A 455 -41.06 -11.30 -4.10
CA LEU A 455 -40.39 -10.55 -5.17
C LEU A 455 -38.86 -10.52 -5.11
N THR A 456 -38.26 -11.39 -5.90
CA THR A 456 -36.84 -11.56 -6.06
C THR A 456 -36.30 -10.58 -7.10
N GLU A 457 -35.51 -9.61 -6.65
CA GLU A 457 -34.39 -9.13 -7.46
C GLU A 457 -33.50 -10.34 -7.80
N ASN A 458 -33.14 -10.46 -9.08
CA ASN A 458 -32.24 -11.52 -9.58
C ASN A 458 -30.87 -11.37 -8.94
N VAL A 459 -30.62 -12.05 -7.82
CA VAL A 459 -29.32 -12.06 -7.14
C VAL A 459 -28.44 -13.11 -7.80
N PHE A 460 -27.47 -12.67 -8.60
CA PHE A 460 -26.47 -13.53 -9.23
C PHE A 460 -25.21 -13.58 -8.36
N PRO A 461 -24.58 -14.75 -8.17
CA PRO A 461 -23.39 -14.91 -7.32
C PRO A 461 -22.13 -14.24 -7.89
N SER A 462 -22.11 -13.94 -9.19
CA SER A 462 -21.02 -13.20 -9.84
C SER A 462 -21.50 -12.46 -11.09
N MET A 463 -20.74 -11.44 -11.50
CA MET A 463 -21.00 -10.69 -12.74
C MET A 463 -20.97 -11.61 -13.98
N ILE A 464 -20.11 -12.62 -14.00
CA ILE A 464 -20.01 -13.59 -15.10
C ILE A 464 -21.29 -14.43 -15.21
N VAL A 465 -21.83 -14.91 -14.09
CA VAL A 465 -23.10 -15.67 -14.07
C VAL A 465 -24.25 -14.82 -14.60
N LYS A 466 -24.30 -13.54 -14.22
CA LYS A 466 -25.26 -12.57 -14.75
C LYS A 466 -25.09 -12.37 -16.25
N ASN A 467 -23.86 -12.14 -16.71
CA ASN A 467 -23.58 -11.91 -18.14
C ASN A 467 -23.92 -13.12 -19.01
N VAL A 468 -23.62 -14.35 -18.55
CA VAL A 468 -24.00 -15.58 -19.23
C VAL A 468 -25.52 -15.74 -19.27
N TYR A 469 -26.23 -15.42 -18.21
CA TYR A 469 -27.70 -15.45 -18.18
C TYR A 469 -28.31 -14.45 -19.16
N GLU A 470 -27.86 -13.20 -19.19
CA GLU A 470 -28.35 -12.17 -20.12
C GLU A 470 -28.01 -12.52 -21.58
N ALA A 471 -26.82 -13.06 -21.86
CA ALA A 471 -26.45 -13.52 -23.18
C ALA A 471 -27.34 -14.69 -23.67
N ILE A 472 -27.68 -15.64 -22.80
CA ILE A 472 -28.62 -16.74 -23.09
C ILE A 472 -30.04 -16.20 -23.29
N LYS A 473 -30.45 -15.20 -22.51
CA LYS A 473 -31.75 -14.54 -22.63
C LYS A 473 -31.89 -13.82 -23.98
N MET A 474 -30.82 -13.16 -24.44
CA MET A 474 -30.76 -12.50 -25.75
C MET A 474 -30.78 -13.52 -26.92
N ASN A 475 -30.06 -14.63 -26.75
CA ASN A 475 -29.96 -15.66 -27.78
C ASN A 475 -30.17 -17.06 -27.18
N ARG A 476 -31.43 -17.52 -27.13
CA ARG A 476 -31.79 -18.84 -26.57
C ARG A 476 -31.23 -20.04 -27.33
N LYS A 477 -30.70 -19.82 -28.55
CA LYS A 477 -30.04 -20.85 -29.37
C LYS A 477 -28.49 -20.78 -29.25
N ALA A 478 -27.95 -19.92 -28.38
CA ALA A 478 -26.52 -19.75 -28.21
C ALA A 478 -25.80 -21.07 -27.96
N LYS A 479 -24.76 -21.33 -28.76
CA LYS A 479 -23.82 -22.42 -28.52
C LYS A 479 -22.75 -21.96 -27.51
N TYR A 480 -22.01 -22.87 -26.91
CA TYR A 480 -20.91 -22.54 -25.99
C TYR A 480 -19.85 -21.67 -26.69
N SER A 481 -19.47 -21.99 -27.92
CA SER A 481 -18.53 -21.19 -28.71
C SER A 481 -19.02 -19.75 -28.90
N TRP A 482 -20.31 -19.55 -29.20
CA TRP A 482 -20.87 -18.20 -29.35
C TRP A 482 -20.83 -17.42 -28.03
N LEU A 483 -21.09 -18.11 -26.88
CA LEU A 483 -20.99 -17.47 -25.57
C LEU A 483 -19.53 -17.11 -25.24
N GLN A 484 -18.56 -17.95 -25.61
CA GLN A 484 -17.12 -17.65 -25.49
C GLN A 484 -16.73 -16.40 -26.27
N ASP A 485 -17.07 -16.37 -27.55
CA ASP A 485 -16.74 -15.26 -28.45
C ASP A 485 -17.40 -13.94 -28.00
N ASN A 486 -18.66 -14.04 -27.54
CA ASN A 486 -19.45 -12.86 -27.16
C ASN A 486 -19.07 -12.28 -25.79
N LEU A 487 -18.63 -13.13 -24.85
CA LEU A 487 -18.31 -12.73 -23.49
C LEU A 487 -16.80 -12.66 -23.21
N GLY A 488 -15.95 -13.12 -24.14
CA GLY A 488 -14.50 -13.12 -24.02
C GLY A 488 -13.97 -13.98 -22.86
N VAL A 489 -14.64 -15.11 -22.55
CA VAL A 489 -14.29 -16.00 -21.43
C VAL A 489 -14.12 -17.44 -21.89
N SER A 490 -13.35 -18.24 -21.13
CA SER A 490 -13.08 -19.63 -21.47
C SER A 490 -14.34 -20.51 -21.35
N GLU A 491 -14.37 -21.63 -22.09
CA GLU A 491 -15.47 -22.61 -22.03
C GLU A 491 -15.71 -23.15 -20.63
N SER A 492 -14.64 -23.39 -19.87
CA SER A 492 -14.73 -23.85 -18.48
C SER A 492 -15.42 -22.82 -17.57
N THR A 493 -15.23 -21.54 -17.83
CA THR A 493 -15.88 -20.44 -17.10
C THR A 493 -17.37 -20.39 -17.42
N ILE A 494 -17.74 -20.56 -18.71
CA ILE A 494 -19.14 -20.62 -19.13
C ILE A 494 -19.84 -21.84 -18.54
N LEU A 495 -19.20 -23.01 -18.54
CA LEU A 495 -19.75 -24.23 -17.95
C LEU A 495 -20.03 -24.08 -16.46
N ARG A 496 -19.13 -23.46 -15.70
CA ARG A 496 -19.35 -23.15 -14.28
C ARG A 496 -20.53 -22.21 -14.11
N ALA A 497 -20.57 -21.11 -14.84
CA ALA A 497 -21.67 -20.15 -14.76
C ALA A 497 -23.02 -20.78 -15.10
N ILE A 498 -23.09 -21.69 -16.07
CA ILE A 498 -24.32 -22.42 -16.42
C ILE A 498 -24.72 -23.40 -15.30
N ASN A 499 -23.77 -24.05 -14.63
CA ASN A 499 -24.05 -24.88 -13.48
C ASN A 499 -24.59 -24.05 -12.32
N ASP A 500 -23.99 -22.91 -12.02
CA ASP A 500 -24.50 -21.98 -11.01
C ASP A 500 -25.95 -21.53 -11.35
N LEU A 501 -26.22 -21.21 -12.62
CA LEU A 501 -27.55 -20.83 -13.07
C LEU A 501 -28.58 -21.96 -12.95
N LYS A 502 -28.18 -23.24 -13.09
CA LYS A 502 -29.02 -24.39 -12.84
C LYS A 502 -29.30 -24.58 -11.35
N GLU A 503 -28.28 -24.48 -10.49
CA GLU A 503 -28.42 -24.61 -9.04
C GLU A 503 -29.33 -23.51 -8.45
N LEU A 504 -29.22 -22.29 -9.01
CA LEU A 504 -30.04 -21.14 -8.62
C LEU A 504 -31.47 -21.17 -9.23
N GLY A 505 -31.78 -22.14 -10.10
CA GLY A 505 -33.07 -22.28 -10.72
C GLY A 505 -33.39 -21.25 -11.80
N TYR A 506 -32.40 -20.68 -12.46
CA TYR A 506 -32.56 -19.83 -13.63
C TYR A 506 -32.63 -20.63 -14.93
N ILE A 507 -31.96 -21.77 -14.99
CA ILE A 507 -31.96 -22.71 -16.11
C ILE A 507 -32.48 -24.05 -15.60
N ASN A 508 -33.30 -24.75 -16.40
CA ASN A 508 -33.81 -26.06 -16.04
C ASN A 508 -32.66 -27.06 -15.80
N PRO A 509 -32.53 -27.66 -14.59
CA PRO A 509 -31.41 -28.53 -14.26
C PRO A 509 -31.43 -29.85 -15.01
N GLU A 510 -32.62 -30.43 -15.31
CA GLU A 510 -32.79 -31.71 -15.99
C GLU A 510 -32.74 -31.55 -17.52
N HIS A 511 -33.35 -30.49 -18.04
CA HIS A 511 -33.44 -30.21 -19.47
C HIS A 511 -33.00 -28.79 -19.78
N SER A 512 -31.68 -28.53 -19.66
CA SER A 512 -31.13 -27.18 -19.90
C SER A 512 -31.36 -26.68 -21.33
N LYS A 513 -31.50 -27.60 -22.32
CA LYS A 513 -31.87 -27.30 -23.71
C LYS A 513 -32.92 -28.27 -24.23
N ILE A 514 -33.97 -27.73 -24.82
CA ILE A 514 -34.99 -28.50 -25.55
C ILE A 514 -35.00 -28.01 -27.00
N LYS A 515 -34.88 -28.93 -27.98
CA LYS A 515 -34.80 -28.62 -29.42
C LYS A 515 -33.70 -27.57 -29.75
N GLY A 516 -32.58 -27.57 -28.99
CA GLY A 516 -31.46 -26.67 -29.19
C GLY A 516 -31.64 -25.29 -28.55
N GLU A 517 -32.70 -25.02 -27.83
CA GLU A 517 -32.97 -23.77 -27.10
C GLU A 517 -32.82 -23.91 -25.59
N TRP A 518 -32.20 -22.96 -24.95
CA TRP A 518 -32.03 -22.89 -23.51
C TRP A 518 -33.38 -22.69 -22.82
N GLN A 519 -33.64 -23.51 -21.80
CA GLN A 519 -34.85 -23.44 -20.99
C GLN A 519 -34.62 -22.60 -19.75
N LEU A 520 -35.01 -21.34 -19.81
CA LEU A 520 -34.96 -20.40 -18.68
C LEU A 520 -36.24 -20.58 -17.84
N LEU A 521 -36.05 -20.64 -16.51
CA LEU A 521 -37.13 -20.79 -15.52
C LEU A 521 -37.52 -19.46 -14.87
N ARG A 522 -36.63 -18.45 -14.95
CA ARG A 522 -36.83 -17.09 -14.43
C ARG A 522 -36.44 -16.05 -15.46
#